data_4bfccfbfadd3b9c3d0c77828d03f0ca7
#
_entry.id   4bfccfbfadd3b9c3d0c77828d03f0ca7
#
_cell.length_a   1.000
_cell.length_b   1.000
_cell.length_c   1.000
_cell.angle_alpha   90.00
_cell.angle_beta   90.00
_cell.angle_gamma   90.00
#
_symmetry.space_group_name_H-M   'P 1'
#
loop_
_entity.id
_entity.type
_entity.pdbx_description
1 polymer ?
#
loop_
_entity_poly.entity_id
_entity_poly.type
_entity_poly.pdbx_seq_one_letter_code
_entity_poly.pdbx_strand_id
1 'polypeptide(L)'
;MSVLVDTSVWSIALRRDRPSASPGLEALRAAIEGGDVCLLGVILQEVLQGFPSLDRTRRLLEHLSPFPLLPMHRGDYVYGAEIRNHCRAKGLAISTIDAQIAAAAINHRCALLTLDRDFRGIARHFPLRFAGSA
;
A
#
# COMPACT_ATOMS: atom_id res chain seq x y z
N MET A 1 -2.85 -8.78 12.73
CA MET A 1 -2.55 -7.38 12.33
C MET A 1 -2.96 -7.19 10.89
N SER A 2 -3.70 -6.16 10.61
CA SER A 2 -4.09 -5.85 9.23
C SER A 2 -2.88 -5.44 8.40
N VAL A 3 -2.94 -5.77 7.11
CA VAL A 3 -1.87 -5.53 6.17
C VAL A 3 -2.39 -4.63 5.04
N LEU A 4 -1.83 -3.44 4.95
CA LEU A 4 -2.10 -2.52 3.85
C LEU A 4 -1.14 -2.86 2.71
N VAL A 5 -1.67 -3.26 1.57
CA VAL A 5 -0.87 -3.70 0.42
C VAL A 5 -0.73 -2.56 -0.57
N ASP A 6 0.51 -2.16 -0.83
CA ASP A 6 0.84 -1.09 -1.76
C ASP A 6 0.66 -1.51 -3.22
N THR A 7 0.48 -0.52 -4.08
CA THR A 7 0.33 -0.71 -5.53
C THR A 7 1.46 -1.53 -6.14
N SER A 8 2.70 -1.36 -5.66
CA SER A 8 3.86 -2.09 -6.18
C SER A 8 3.69 -3.61 -6.08
N VAL A 9 3.07 -4.08 -5.01
CA VAL A 9 2.82 -5.52 -4.81
C VAL A 9 1.64 -5.96 -5.66
N TRP A 10 0.54 -5.20 -5.67
CA TRP A 10 -0.63 -5.51 -6.49
C TRP A 10 -0.26 -5.56 -7.97
N SER A 11 0.57 -4.64 -8.43
CA SER A 11 0.99 -4.59 -9.84
C SER A 11 1.67 -5.88 -10.29
N ILE A 12 2.49 -6.47 -9.44
CA ILE A 12 3.15 -7.74 -9.75
C ILE A 12 2.15 -8.89 -9.65
N ALA A 13 1.33 -8.90 -8.62
CA ALA A 13 0.39 -9.98 -8.36
C ALA A 13 -0.66 -10.12 -9.48
N LEU A 14 -1.05 -8.99 -10.08
CA LEU A 14 -2.11 -8.96 -11.08
C LEU A 14 -1.61 -9.13 -12.52
N ARG A 15 -0.31 -9.25 -12.74
CA ARG A 15 0.26 -9.53 -14.05
C ARG A 15 0.21 -11.04 -14.30
N ARG A 16 -0.40 -11.42 -15.43
CA ARG A 16 -0.62 -12.83 -15.75
C ARG A 16 0.63 -13.58 -16.21
N ASP A 17 1.59 -12.87 -16.75
CA ASP A 17 2.77 -13.44 -17.42
C ASP A 17 3.98 -13.58 -16.50
N ARG A 18 3.81 -13.36 -15.23
CA ARG A 18 4.91 -13.44 -14.29
C ARG A 18 4.81 -14.66 -13.40
N PRO A 19 5.75 -15.58 -13.53
CA PRO A 19 5.93 -16.63 -12.54
C PRO A 19 6.36 -16.01 -11.22
N SER A 20 5.82 -16.52 -10.19
CA SER A 20 5.75 -15.80 -8.98
C SER A 20 6.43 -16.45 -7.80
N ALA A 21 7.70 -16.35 -7.74
CA ALA A 21 8.38 -16.65 -6.50
C ALA A 21 9.07 -15.37 -6.04
N SER A 22 8.33 -14.51 -5.35
CA SER A 22 8.94 -13.35 -4.71
C SER A 22 8.45 -13.26 -3.28
N PRO A 23 9.28 -12.77 -2.36
CA PRO A 23 8.87 -12.60 -0.96
C PRO A 23 7.62 -11.71 -0.81
N GLY A 24 7.48 -10.72 -1.69
CA GLY A 24 6.30 -9.85 -1.67
C GLY A 24 5.02 -10.60 -2.00
N LEU A 25 5.05 -11.49 -2.98
CA LEU A 25 3.89 -12.30 -3.35
C LEU A 25 3.56 -13.35 -2.31
N GLU A 26 4.57 -13.94 -1.68
CA GLU A 26 4.36 -14.88 -0.58
C GLU A 26 3.72 -14.19 0.61
N ALA A 27 4.19 -12.99 0.95
CA ALA A 27 3.61 -12.20 2.03
C ALA A 27 2.17 -11.79 1.72
N LEU A 28 1.87 -11.44 0.46
CA LEU A 28 0.51 -11.13 0.04
C LEU A 28 -0.39 -12.35 0.19
N ARG A 29 0.06 -13.50 -0.28
CA ARG A 29 -0.71 -14.74 -0.18
C ARG A 29 -1.04 -15.07 1.29
N ALA A 30 -0.04 -14.96 2.15
CA ALA A 30 -0.24 -15.20 3.59
C ALA A 30 -1.25 -14.22 4.18
N ALA A 31 -1.19 -12.94 3.80
CA ALA A 31 -2.13 -11.93 4.28
C ALA A 31 -3.55 -12.20 3.79
N ILE A 32 -3.70 -12.63 2.54
CA ILE A 32 -5.02 -13.00 1.99
C ILE A 32 -5.59 -14.21 2.74
N GLU A 33 -4.79 -15.24 2.92
CA GLU A 33 -5.22 -16.44 3.64
C GLU A 33 -5.61 -16.14 5.08
N GLY A 34 -4.92 -15.22 5.72
CA GLY A 34 -5.22 -14.80 7.09
C GLY A 34 -6.41 -13.85 7.21
N GLY A 35 -6.95 -13.38 6.10
CA GLY A 35 -8.04 -12.39 6.11
C GLY A 35 -7.61 -11.01 6.58
N ASP A 36 -6.34 -10.67 6.41
CA ASP A 36 -5.75 -9.46 6.98
C ASP A 36 -5.62 -8.29 6.01
N VAL A 37 -5.85 -8.51 4.71
CA VAL A 37 -5.63 -7.50 3.67
C VAL A 37 -6.64 -6.37 3.75
N CYS A 38 -6.15 -5.14 3.70
CA CYS A 38 -6.97 -3.96 3.53
C CYS A 38 -6.41 -3.08 2.42
N LEU A 39 -7.25 -2.18 1.92
CA LEU A 39 -6.94 -1.26 0.83
C LEU A 39 -7.07 0.17 1.29
N LEU A 40 -6.45 1.05 0.53
CA LEU A 40 -6.66 2.49 0.63
C LEU A 40 -7.22 2.99 -0.69
N GLY A 41 -8.08 3.99 -0.66
CA GLY A 41 -8.72 4.50 -1.88
C GLY A 41 -7.73 4.87 -2.97
N VAL A 42 -6.62 5.56 -2.61
CA VAL A 42 -5.60 5.94 -3.61
C VAL A 42 -4.90 4.73 -4.21
N ILE A 43 -4.71 3.67 -3.45
CA ILE A 43 -4.10 2.43 -3.95
C ILE A 43 -5.06 1.74 -4.92
N LEU A 44 -6.33 1.65 -4.56
CA LEU A 44 -7.35 1.09 -5.44
C LEU A 44 -7.36 1.84 -6.79
N GLN A 45 -7.34 3.17 -6.74
CA GLN A 45 -7.31 3.99 -7.95
C GLN A 45 -6.06 3.71 -8.78
N GLU A 46 -4.89 3.68 -8.16
CA GLU A 46 -3.64 3.42 -8.88
C GLU A 46 -3.63 2.04 -9.55
N VAL A 47 -4.13 1.04 -8.85
CA VAL A 47 -4.22 -0.32 -9.41
C VAL A 47 -5.13 -0.33 -10.63
N LEU A 48 -6.31 0.27 -10.53
CA LEU A 48 -7.26 0.31 -11.63
C LEU A 48 -6.73 1.09 -12.84
N GLN A 49 -6.01 2.17 -12.59
CA GLN A 49 -5.40 2.98 -13.66
C GLN A 49 -4.37 2.19 -14.48
N GLY A 50 -3.78 1.16 -13.90
CA GLY A 50 -2.84 0.31 -14.59
C GLY A 50 -3.48 -0.65 -15.59
N PHE A 51 -4.81 -0.75 -15.63
CA PHE A 51 -5.54 -1.65 -16.50
C PHE A 51 -6.67 -0.91 -17.22
N PRO A 52 -6.38 -0.24 -18.34
CA PRO A 52 -7.33 0.67 -18.98
C PRO A 52 -8.54 0.00 -19.64
N SER A 53 -8.49 -1.32 -19.87
CA SER A 53 -9.62 -2.04 -20.42
C SER A 53 -10.77 -2.11 -19.43
N LEU A 54 -11.98 -1.76 -19.88
CA LEU A 54 -13.17 -1.79 -19.03
C LEU A 54 -13.45 -3.18 -18.46
N ASP A 55 -13.28 -4.21 -19.28
CA ASP A 55 -13.51 -5.60 -18.84
C ASP A 55 -12.51 -6.02 -17.76
N ARG A 56 -11.25 -5.65 -17.90
CA ARG A 56 -10.24 -5.96 -16.89
C ARG A 56 -10.51 -5.20 -15.59
N THR A 57 -10.92 -3.96 -15.70
CA THR A 57 -11.28 -3.16 -14.54
C THR A 57 -12.42 -3.80 -13.75
N ARG A 58 -13.45 -4.28 -14.43
CA ARG A 58 -14.56 -4.97 -13.76
C ARG A 58 -14.11 -6.23 -13.02
N ARG A 59 -13.28 -7.05 -13.66
CA ARG A 59 -12.73 -8.26 -13.02
C ARG A 59 -11.89 -7.93 -11.80
N LEU A 60 -11.07 -6.88 -11.91
CA LEU A 60 -10.26 -6.43 -10.78
C LEU A 60 -11.13 -5.96 -9.63
N LEU A 61 -12.18 -5.20 -9.92
CA LEU A 61 -13.12 -4.76 -8.88
C LEU A 61 -13.74 -5.94 -8.15
N GLU A 62 -14.11 -7.00 -8.87
CA GLU A 62 -14.64 -8.21 -8.25
C GLU A 62 -13.60 -8.87 -7.35
N HIS A 63 -12.36 -8.98 -7.80
CA HIS A 63 -11.29 -9.58 -7.01
C HIS A 63 -10.92 -8.76 -5.77
N LEU A 64 -11.00 -7.44 -5.87
CA LEU A 64 -10.61 -6.54 -4.79
C LEU A 64 -11.75 -6.20 -3.83
N SER A 65 -13.00 -6.47 -4.23
CA SER A 65 -14.17 -6.11 -3.43
C SER A 65 -14.23 -6.73 -2.04
N PRO A 66 -13.68 -7.93 -1.79
CA PRO A 66 -13.70 -8.47 -0.43
C PRO A 66 -12.80 -7.72 0.55
N PHE A 67 -11.83 -6.95 0.07
CA PHE A 67 -10.89 -6.27 0.94
C PHE A 67 -11.44 -4.91 1.37
N PRO A 68 -11.50 -4.63 2.68
CA PRO A 68 -12.05 -3.36 3.14
C PRO A 68 -11.14 -2.18 2.80
N LEU A 69 -11.75 -1.04 2.51
CA LEU A 69 -11.02 0.22 2.37
C LEU A 69 -10.85 0.85 3.75
N LEU A 70 -9.63 1.22 4.08
CA LEU A 70 -9.38 2.01 5.27
C LEU A 70 -9.96 3.41 5.10
N PRO A 71 -10.71 3.92 6.06
CA PRO A 71 -11.20 5.29 5.96
C PRO A 71 -10.06 6.29 6.11
N MET A 72 -10.14 7.39 5.36
CA MET A 72 -9.19 8.50 5.47
C MET A 72 -9.93 9.71 6.05
N HIS A 73 -9.51 10.14 7.23
CA HIS A 73 -10.06 11.28 7.94
C HIS A 73 -9.15 12.49 7.82
N ARG A 74 -9.63 13.65 8.24
CA ARG A 74 -8.85 14.89 8.19
C ARG A 74 -7.47 14.71 8.84
N GLY A 75 -7.42 14.05 10.00
CA GLY A 75 -6.16 13.83 10.73
C GLY A 75 -5.14 13.01 9.96
N ASP A 76 -5.59 12.09 9.11
CA ASP A 76 -4.70 11.27 8.30
C ASP A 76 -3.99 12.12 7.24
N TYR A 77 -4.71 13.06 6.64
CA TYR A 77 -4.12 13.98 5.65
C TYR A 77 -3.17 14.97 6.32
N VAL A 78 -3.54 15.48 7.49
CA VAL A 78 -2.67 16.37 8.26
C VAL A 78 -1.38 15.66 8.61
N TYR A 79 -1.47 14.41 9.08
CA TYR A 79 -0.30 13.61 9.40
C TYR A 79 0.54 13.31 8.16
N GLY A 80 -0.10 13.03 7.02
CA GLY A 80 0.61 12.85 5.75
C GLY A 80 1.43 14.07 5.36
N ALA A 81 0.87 15.27 5.55
CA ALA A 81 1.60 16.50 5.29
C ALA A 81 2.81 16.65 6.23
N GLU A 82 2.64 16.29 7.50
CA GLU A 82 3.72 16.31 8.49
C GLU A 82 4.84 15.35 8.09
N ILE A 83 4.49 14.13 7.69
CA ILE A 83 5.45 13.12 7.24
C ILE A 83 6.24 13.65 6.04
N ARG A 84 5.53 14.17 5.04
CA ARG A 84 6.18 14.66 3.82
C ARG A 84 7.11 15.83 4.09
N ASN A 85 6.67 16.78 4.90
CA ASN A 85 7.47 17.97 5.23
C ASN A 85 8.71 17.60 6.05
N HIS A 86 8.56 16.70 7.01
CA HIS A 86 9.69 16.24 7.81
C HIS A 86 10.73 15.51 6.95
N CYS A 87 10.27 14.61 6.08
CA CYS A 87 11.15 13.87 5.19
C CYS A 87 11.88 14.80 4.22
N ARG A 88 11.17 15.81 3.68
CA ARG A 88 11.79 16.80 2.79
C ARG A 88 12.91 17.54 3.52
N ALA A 89 12.69 17.94 4.75
CA ALA A 89 13.71 18.63 5.56
C ALA A 89 14.94 17.74 5.80
N LYS A 90 14.78 16.43 5.72
CA LYS A 90 15.88 15.45 5.85
C LYS A 90 16.46 15.04 4.49
N GLY A 91 16.06 15.69 3.41
CA GLY A 91 16.55 15.39 2.07
C GLY A 91 15.88 14.20 1.39
N LEU A 92 14.73 13.74 1.91
CA LEU A 92 14.00 12.61 1.35
C LEU A 92 12.83 13.12 0.50
N ALA A 93 12.81 12.74 -0.77
CA ALA A 93 11.75 13.10 -1.70
C ALA A 93 10.63 12.06 -1.64
N ILE A 94 9.61 12.34 -0.84
CA ILE A 94 8.46 11.46 -0.67
C ILE A 94 7.27 12.08 -1.40
N SER A 95 6.56 11.28 -2.19
CA SER A 95 5.36 11.75 -2.89
C SER A 95 4.21 11.98 -1.92
N THR A 96 3.25 12.80 -2.33
CA THR A 96 2.02 13.02 -1.55
C THR A 96 1.27 11.70 -1.30
N ILE A 97 1.20 10.85 -2.32
CA ILE A 97 0.50 9.55 -2.21
C ILE A 97 1.22 8.63 -1.23
N ASP A 98 2.53 8.54 -1.31
CA ASP A 98 3.30 7.71 -0.37
C ASP A 98 3.16 8.21 1.06
N ALA A 99 3.11 9.53 1.26
CA ALA A 99 2.86 10.10 2.58
C ALA A 99 1.46 9.73 3.10
N GLN A 100 0.44 9.73 2.24
CA GLN A 100 -0.90 9.29 2.61
C GLN A 100 -0.92 7.82 3.00
N ILE A 101 -0.24 6.97 2.23
CA ILE A 101 -0.17 5.54 2.50
C ILE A 101 0.49 5.30 3.85
N ALA A 102 1.61 5.97 4.11
CA ALA A 102 2.32 5.84 5.39
C ALA A 102 1.46 6.33 6.55
N ALA A 103 0.81 7.48 6.41
CA ALA A 103 -0.06 8.02 7.45
C ALA A 103 -1.22 7.06 7.76
N ALA A 104 -1.85 6.50 6.74
CA ALA A 104 -2.94 5.55 6.93
C ALA A 104 -2.46 4.28 7.63
N ALA A 105 -1.34 3.73 7.20
CA ALA A 105 -0.79 2.53 7.83
C ALA A 105 -0.49 2.75 9.30
N ILE A 106 0.14 3.87 9.63
CA ILE A 106 0.48 4.20 11.02
C ILE A 106 -0.78 4.41 11.86
N ASN A 107 -1.70 5.25 11.39
CA ASN A 107 -2.89 5.62 12.16
C ASN A 107 -3.87 4.47 12.34
N HIS A 108 -3.95 3.57 11.36
CA HIS A 108 -4.80 2.38 11.46
C HIS A 108 -4.07 1.17 12.04
N ARG A 109 -2.82 1.34 12.44
CA ARG A 109 -1.99 0.28 13.03
C ARG A 109 -1.88 -0.94 12.13
N CYS A 110 -1.73 -0.69 10.83
CA CYS A 110 -1.49 -1.73 9.85
C CYS A 110 -0.01 -1.86 9.56
N ALA A 111 0.41 -3.06 9.21
CA ALA A 111 1.72 -3.24 8.59
C ALA A 111 1.60 -2.91 7.10
N LEU A 112 2.60 -2.29 6.54
CA LEU A 112 2.64 -1.98 5.11
C LEU A 112 3.39 -3.08 4.36
N LEU A 113 2.77 -3.63 3.32
CA LEU A 113 3.42 -4.55 2.39
C LEU A 113 3.72 -3.79 1.11
N THR A 114 4.99 -3.56 0.83
CA THR A 114 5.45 -2.79 -0.32
C THR A 114 6.77 -3.33 -0.85
N LEU A 115 7.01 -3.08 -2.14
CA LEU A 115 8.29 -3.33 -2.79
C LEU A 115 9.07 -2.02 -3.02
N ASP A 116 8.48 -0.89 -2.68
CA ASP A 116 9.09 0.41 -2.87
C ASP A 116 9.96 0.78 -1.68
N ARG A 117 11.25 0.96 -1.94
CA ARG A 117 12.25 1.25 -0.91
C ARG A 117 12.10 2.64 -0.30
N ASP A 118 11.38 3.54 -0.96
CA ASP A 118 11.21 4.91 -0.46
C ASP A 118 10.53 4.93 0.91
N PHE A 119 9.67 3.95 1.20
CA PHE A 119 9.03 3.84 2.50
C PHE A 119 10.01 3.57 3.65
N ARG A 120 11.18 3.02 3.36
CA ARG A 120 12.21 2.80 4.40
C ARG A 120 12.73 4.12 4.95
N GLY A 121 12.80 5.15 4.11
CA GLY A 121 13.16 6.50 4.56
C GLY A 121 12.17 7.05 5.56
N ILE A 122 10.88 6.84 5.31
CA ILE A 122 9.82 7.26 6.24
C ILE A 122 9.96 6.51 7.57
N ALA A 123 10.20 5.21 7.52
CA ALA A 123 10.30 4.37 8.71
C ALA A 123 11.44 4.75 9.64
N ARG A 124 12.45 5.46 9.15
CA ARG A 124 13.55 5.96 9.98
C ARG A 124 13.10 7.08 10.93
N HIS A 125 12.01 7.77 10.60
CA HIS A 125 11.57 8.95 11.33
C HIS A 125 10.16 8.82 11.91
N PHE A 126 9.39 7.85 11.46
CA PHE A 126 7.99 7.63 11.85
C PHE A 126 7.75 6.15 12.14
N PRO A 127 6.76 5.81 12.97
CA PRO A 127 6.54 4.41 13.39
C PRO A 127 5.81 3.58 12.33
N LEU A 128 6.35 3.56 11.12
CA LEU A 128 5.85 2.73 10.03
C LEU A 128 6.42 1.33 10.16
N ARG A 129 5.55 0.34 10.14
CA ARG A 129 5.95 -1.07 10.22
C ARG A 129 5.64 -1.78 8.92
N PHE A 130 6.48 -2.75 8.57
CA PHE A 130 6.36 -3.49 7.33
C PHE A 130 5.87 -4.91 7.57
N ALA A 131 5.09 -5.44 6.62
CA ALA A 131 4.69 -6.83 6.59
C ALA A 131 5.70 -7.62 5.75
N GLY A 132 5.77 -8.92 6.02
CA GLY A 132 6.69 -9.80 5.33
C GLY A 132 8.06 -9.79 5.98
N SER A 133 8.98 -10.53 5.38
CA SER A 133 10.36 -10.53 5.87
C SER A 133 11.03 -9.22 5.55
N ALA A 134 11.60 -8.66 6.54
CA ALA A 134 12.39 -7.45 6.38
C ALA A 134 13.61 -7.73 5.49
#